data_405db527ff904aa9c22ad22e3521d823
#
_entry.id   405db527ff904aa9c22ad22e3521d823
#
_cell.length_a   1.000
_cell.length_b   1.000
_cell.length_c   1.000
_cell.angle_alpha   90.00
_cell.angle_beta   90.00
_cell.angle_gamma   90.00
#
_symmetry.space_group_name_H-M   'P 1'
#
loop_
_entity.id
_entity.type
_entity.pdbx_description
1 polymer ?
#
loop_
_entity_poly.entity_id
_entity_poly.type
_entity_poly.pdbx_seq_one_letter_code
_entity_poly.pdbx_strand_id
1 'polypeptide(L)'
;MAELGTQFTIEEAHEKDINLKAGDVFEEKIEDVGFGRIAAQTAKQVIVQKVKDAERALVVELFIDQVGELVSGTVKKVTRDNILVDLGNNAEGILPREELVGREVFRVNDRIRAILQGINSENRGPQLFLSRKCNEMLTELFRIEVPEVSEQVIEIRGAARDQGSRAKIAVKTNDGRIDPIGACVGMRGARVQAVSNELDGERIDIVLWDDNPAQLVINSMAPAEVESIVVDEESNSMDVAVSESSLAMAIGRSGQNVRLASELTGWKISVMTIDEAQGKQDKEVNTLIDLFKEKLDIDQDIATVLAEEGFVSLDEVAYVPLEEMADIDGFDEDLVEELRTRAKDALLTMALTSDQDLKKPAEDLLEMEGMDQQLASNLANSGIISMEDLAEQAVDDLLDIDGMDEKRAAKLIMTARAPWFADEK
;
A
#
# COMPACT_ATOMS: atom_id res chain seq x y z
N MET A 1 22.28 -20.02 -36.67
CA MET A 1 20.92 -19.67 -37.18
C MET A 1 21.13 -18.79 -38.39
N ALA A 2 20.53 -19.17 -39.53
CA ALA A 2 20.61 -18.34 -40.73
C ALA A 2 19.72 -17.08 -40.49
N GLU A 3 20.24 -15.89 -40.74
CA GLU A 3 19.45 -14.65 -40.73
C GLU A 3 18.51 -14.68 -41.94
N LEU A 4 17.20 -14.76 -41.65
CA LEU A 4 16.15 -14.74 -42.67
C LEU A 4 16.26 -13.48 -43.53
N GLY A 5 16.56 -13.61 -44.81
CA GLY A 5 16.62 -12.57 -45.81
C GLY A 5 18.04 -12.10 -46.24
N THR A 6 19.10 -12.51 -45.53
CA THR A 6 20.49 -12.16 -45.86
C THR A 6 21.38 -13.41 -46.13
N GLN A 7 20.89 -14.61 -45.80
CA GLN A 7 21.62 -15.83 -46.01
C GLN A 7 20.73 -16.85 -46.77
N PHE A 8 21.33 -17.49 -47.78
CA PHE A 8 20.68 -18.54 -48.58
C PHE A 8 21.30 -19.89 -48.24
N THR A 9 20.50 -20.92 -48.29
CA THR A 9 20.99 -22.31 -48.28
C THR A 9 21.76 -22.58 -49.58
N ILE A 10 22.65 -23.60 -49.59
CA ILE A 10 23.42 -23.96 -50.79
C ILE A 10 22.47 -24.33 -51.96
N GLU A 11 21.35 -24.94 -51.65
CA GLU A 11 20.33 -25.33 -52.64
C GLU A 11 19.66 -24.11 -53.28
N GLU A 12 19.25 -23.13 -52.46
CA GLU A 12 18.69 -21.86 -52.93
C GLU A 12 19.70 -20.99 -53.66
N ALA A 13 20.97 -21.02 -53.26
CA ALA A 13 22.06 -20.32 -53.94
C ALA A 13 22.34 -20.92 -55.29
N HIS A 14 22.34 -22.25 -55.45
CA HIS A 14 22.51 -22.93 -56.71
C HIS A 14 21.36 -22.75 -57.71
N GLU A 15 20.14 -22.45 -57.25
CA GLU A 15 19.04 -22.01 -58.14
C GLU A 15 19.31 -20.67 -58.82
N LYS A 16 20.10 -19.78 -58.17
CA LYS A 16 20.45 -18.48 -58.70
C LYS A 16 21.73 -18.48 -59.50
N ASP A 17 22.78 -19.20 -59.04
CA ASP A 17 24.02 -19.41 -59.79
C ASP A 17 24.72 -20.71 -59.31
N ILE A 18 24.85 -21.68 -60.25
CA ILE A 18 25.41 -23.03 -60.02
C ILE A 18 26.86 -23.01 -59.54
N ASN A 19 27.58 -21.93 -59.74
CA ASN A 19 29.01 -21.81 -59.37
C ASN A 19 29.27 -21.33 -57.93
N LEU A 20 28.25 -20.94 -57.18
CA LEU A 20 28.37 -20.44 -55.80
C LEU A 20 28.72 -21.56 -54.81
N LYS A 21 29.65 -21.28 -53.92
CA LYS A 21 30.12 -22.17 -52.87
C LYS A 21 29.70 -21.62 -51.49
N ALA A 22 29.67 -22.49 -50.49
CA ALA A 22 29.44 -22.08 -49.13
C ALA A 22 30.44 -21.02 -48.67
N GLY A 23 29.95 -19.84 -48.30
CA GLY A 23 30.75 -18.67 -47.90
C GLY A 23 30.92 -17.58 -48.97
N ASP A 24 30.45 -17.87 -50.22
CA ASP A 24 30.46 -16.86 -51.28
C ASP A 24 29.32 -15.84 -51.06
N VAL A 25 29.54 -14.61 -51.52
CA VAL A 25 28.52 -13.53 -51.46
C VAL A 25 27.88 -13.41 -52.83
N PHE A 26 26.56 -13.53 -52.87
CA PHE A 26 25.75 -13.31 -54.07
C PHE A 26 25.27 -11.84 -54.10
N GLU A 27 25.67 -11.13 -55.13
CA GLU A 27 25.21 -9.74 -55.35
C GLU A 27 24.23 -9.69 -56.51
N GLU A 28 22.97 -9.28 -56.20
CA GLU A 28 21.96 -9.06 -57.21
C GLU A 28 21.81 -7.55 -57.46
N LYS A 29 22.03 -7.12 -58.68
CA LYS A 29 21.89 -5.72 -59.07
C LYS A 29 20.39 -5.39 -59.13
N ILE A 30 19.90 -4.69 -58.12
CA ILE A 30 18.55 -4.18 -58.08
C ILE A 30 18.41 -3.03 -59.06
N GLU A 31 17.35 -3.02 -59.91
CA GLU A 31 17.07 -1.90 -60.77
C GLU A 31 16.85 -0.60 -59.97
N ASP A 32 17.43 0.47 -60.45
CA ASP A 32 17.37 1.79 -59.83
C ASP A 32 15.90 2.29 -59.86
N VAL A 33 15.24 2.27 -58.73
CA VAL A 33 13.87 2.81 -58.61
C VAL A 33 13.96 4.33 -58.64
N GLY A 34 13.54 4.95 -59.75
CA GLY A 34 13.55 6.38 -59.90
C GLY A 34 12.80 7.09 -58.75
N PHE A 35 13.56 7.83 -57.95
CA PHE A 35 13.00 8.59 -56.81
C PHE A 35 12.10 9.74 -57.32
N GLY A 36 10.81 9.49 -57.50
CA GLY A 36 9.83 10.54 -57.73
C GLY A 36 9.66 11.44 -56.48
N ARG A 37 9.08 12.65 -56.68
CA ARG A 37 8.87 13.63 -55.61
C ARG A 37 8.19 13.04 -54.37
N ILE A 38 7.27 12.10 -54.54
CA ILE A 38 6.51 11.43 -53.45
C ILE A 38 7.45 10.52 -52.66
N ALA A 39 8.28 9.73 -53.35
CA ALA A 39 9.25 8.83 -52.71
C ALA A 39 10.29 9.64 -51.90
N ALA A 40 10.76 10.77 -52.44
CA ALA A 40 11.68 11.66 -51.75
C ALA A 40 11.03 12.31 -50.50
N GLN A 41 9.75 12.69 -50.53
CA GLN A 41 9.06 13.20 -49.36
C GLN A 41 8.84 12.12 -48.30
N THR A 42 8.44 10.92 -48.72
CA THR A 42 8.29 9.78 -47.79
C THR A 42 9.61 9.41 -47.14
N ALA A 43 10.69 9.32 -47.91
CA ALA A 43 12.02 9.06 -47.37
C ALA A 43 12.44 10.12 -46.36
N LYS A 44 12.22 11.42 -46.66
CA LYS A 44 12.47 12.50 -45.69
C LYS A 44 11.68 12.32 -44.39
N GLN A 45 10.38 11.98 -44.48
CA GLN A 45 9.54 11.75 -43.31
C GLN A 45 10.05 10.57 -42.49
N VAL A 46 10.40 9.45 -43.13
CA VAL A 46 10.93 8.26 -42.46
C VAL A 46 12.26 8.57 -41.78
N ILE A 47 13.18 9.29 -42.47
CA ILE A 47 14.47 9.69 -41.88
C ILE A 47 14.26 10.57 -40.66
N VAL A 48 13.41 11.61 -40.77
CA VAL A 48 13.10 12.49 -39.62
C VAL A 48 12.46 11.72 -38.47
N GLN A 49 11.59 10.76 -38.77
CA GLN A 49 10.98 9.92 -37.75
C GLN A 49 12.03 9.02 -37.07
N LYS A 50 12.89 8.37 -37.84
CA LYS A 50 13.97 7.51 -37.27
C LYS A 50 14.98 8.30 -36.46
N VAL A 51 15.32 9.52 -36.87
CA VAL A 51 16.19 10.41 -36.08
C VAL A 51 15.51 10.75 -34.74
N LYS A 52 14.22 11.11 -34.76
CA LYS A 52 13.46 11.38 -33.54
C LYS A 52 13.35 10.16 -32.63
N ASP A 53 13.15 8.98 -33.20
CA ASP A 53 13.07 7.73 -32.42
C ASP A 53 14.42 7.44 -31.76
N ALA A 54 15.55 7.67 -32.46
CA ALA A 54 16.88 7.52 -31.91
C ALA A 54 17.19 8.58 -30.81
N GLU A 55 16.82 9.84 -31.03
CA GLU A 55 16.94 10.91 -30.01
C GLU A 55 16.16 10.54 -28.74
N ARG A 56 14.95 9.99 -28.88
CA ARG A 56 14.14 9.54 -27.76
C ARG A 56 14.78 8.37 -27.01
N ALA A 57 15.31 7.39 -27.74
CA ALA A 57 15.99 6.26 -27.12
C ALA A 57 17.19 6.73 -26.27
N LEU A 58 17.95 7.70 -26.76
CA LEU A 58 19.05 8.32 -26.01
C LEU A 58 18.56 9.05 -24.74
N VAL A 59 17.42 9.76 -24.83
CA VAL A 59 16.83 10.41 -23.64
C VAL A 59 16.43 9.37 -22.60
N VAL A 60 15.79 8.26 -23.00
CA VAL A 60 15.44 7.17 -22.08
C VAL A 60 16.69 6.61 -21.42
N GLU A 61 17.73 6.31 -22.18
CA GLU A 61 19.00 5.77 -21.66
C GLU A 61 19.67 6.72 -20.65
N LEU A 62 19.64 8.04 -20.90
CA LEU A 62 20.22 9.04 -20.02
C LEU A 62 19.49 9.23 -18.70
N PHE A 63 18.18 8.99 -18.66
CA PHE A 63 17.34 9.29 -17.50
C PHE A 63 16.83 8.04 -16.77
N ILE A 64 17.06 6.83 -17.30
CA ILE A 64 16.55 5.59 -16.70
C ILE A 64 17.06 5.37 -15.27
N ASP A 65 18.33 5.68 -15.04
CA ASP A 65 18.98 5.54 -13.74
C ASP A 65 18.62 6.68 -12.77
N GLN A 66 17.99 7.75 -13.27
CA GLN A 66 17.57 8.92 -12.48
C GLN A 66 16.09 8.87 -12.07
N VAL A 67 15.41 7.76 -12.35
CA VAL A 67 14.02 7.58 -11.89
C VAL A 67 14.00 7.52 -10.36
N GLY A 68 13.17 8.35 -9.73
CA GLY A 68 13.13 8.55 -8.28
C GLY A 68 14.08 9.66 -7.78
N GLU A 69 14.95 10.22 -8.60
CA GLU A 69 15.86 11.30 -8.22
C GLU A 69 15.29 12.69 -8.54
N LEU A 70 15.87 13.70 -7.89
CA LEU A 70 15.53 15.10 -8.13
C LEU A 70 16.19 15.61 -9.39
N VAL A 71 15.40 16.04 -10.36
CA VAL A 71 15.87 16.70 -11.58
C VAL A 71 15.53 18.19 -11.55
N SER A 72 16.40 18.98 -12.18
CA SER A 72 16.23 20.43 -12.30
C SER A 72 16.07 20.81 -13.76
N GLY A 73 15.11 21.68 -14.06
CA GLY A 73 14.86 22.14 -15.41
C GLY A 73 14.35 23.56 -15.47
N THR A 74 14.05 24.00 -16.69
CA THR A 74 13.47 25.31 -16.96
C THR A 74 12.09 25.14 -17.60
N VAL A 75 11.10 25.89 -17.14
CA VAL A 75 9.75 25.86 -17.69
C VAL A 75 9.74 26.40 -19.11
N LYS A 76 9.45 25.53 -20.08
CA LYS A 76 9.38 25.85 -21.50
C LYS A 76 8.00 26.38 -21.93
N LYS A 77 6.97 25.76 -21.39
CA LYS A 77 5.58 26.09 -21.72
C LYS A 77 4.64 25.73 -20.57
N VAL A 78 3.70 26.61 -20.31
CA VAL A 78 2.60 26.36 -19.34
C VAL A 78 1.29 26.23 -20.13
N THR A 79 0.60 25.12 -19.93
CA THR A 79 -0.72 24.86 -20.50
C THR A 79 -1.77 24.84 -19.39
N ARG A 80 -3.05 24.63 -19.73
CA ARG A 80 -4.12 24.53 -18.75
C ARG A 80 -3.92 23.34 -17.81
N ASP A 81 -3.45 22.22 -18.31
CA ASP A 81 -3.41 20.95 -17.59
C ASP A 81 -1.99 20.54 -17.18
N ASN A 82 -0.97 21.02 -17.91
CA ASN A 82 0.41 20.56 -17.74
C ASN A 82 1.41 21.71 -17.86
N ILE A 83 2.58 21.51 -17.25
CA ILE A 83 3.78 22.33 -17.41
C ILE A 83 4.81 21.50 -18.17
N LEU A 84 5.33 22.02 -19.26
CA LEU A 84 6.43 21.41 -20.01
C LEU A 84 7.75 21.99 -19.51
N VAL A 85 8.64 21.13 -19.09
CA VAL A 85 9.94 21.47 -18.50
C VAL A 85 11.04 20.99 -19.41
N ASP A 86 11.97 21.84 -19.72
CA ASP A 86 13.22 21.52 -20.44
C ASP A 86 14.27 21.09 -19.40
N LEU A 87 14.68 19.82 -19.47
CA LEU A 87 15.68 19.22 -18.58
C LEU A 87 17.10 19.25 -19.17
N GLY A 88 17.26 19.86 -20.36
CA GLY A 88 18.52 19.83 -21.11
C GLY A 88 18.62 18.58 -22.00
N ASN A 89 19.67 18.52 -22.84
CA ASN A 89 19.96 17.39 -23.74
C ASN A 89 18.78 16.99 -24.66
N ASN A 90 17.93 17.93 -25.08
CA ASN A 90 16.69 17.69 -25.81
C ASN A 90 15.64 16.88 -25.06
N ALA A 91 15.79 16.73 -23.73
CA ALA A 91 14.84 16.03 -22.89
C ALA A 91 13.75 16.98 -22.41
N GLU A 92 12.51 16.61 -22.66
CA GLU A 92 11.33 17.34 -22.21
C GLU A 92 10.58 16.51 -21.16
N GLY A 93 10.38 17.11 -19.97
CA GLY A 93 9.55 16.55 -18.91
C GLY A 93 8.15 17.18 -18.89
N ILE A 94 7.17 16.39 -18.57
CA ILE A 94 5.80 16.85 -18.30
C ILE A 94 5.53 16.81 -16.81
N LEU A 95 5.08 17.93 -16.27
CA LEU A 95 4.61 18.05 -14.90
C LEU A 95 3.10 18.37 -14.93
N PRO A 96 2.24 17.39 -14.65
CA PRO A 96 0.80 17.62 -14.53
C PRO A 96 0.50 18.62 -13.41
N ARG A 97 -0.56 19.41 -13.55
CA ARG A 97 -0.95 20.37 -12.51
C ARG A 97 -1.41 19.71 -11.21
N GLU A 98 -1.92 18.52 -11.29
CA GLU A 98 -2.28 17.67 -10.14
C GLU A 98 -1.05 17.19 -9.35
N GLU A 99 0.14 17.21 -9.95
CA GLU A 99 1.43 16.88 -9.35
C GLU A 99 2.18 18.11 -8.80
N LEU A 100 1.56 19.28 -8.81
CA LEU A 100 2.08 20.49 -8.17
C LEU A 100 1.75 20.52 -6.67
N VAL A 101 2.56 21.23 -5.92
CA VAL A 101 2.34 21.45 -4.49
C VAL A 101 1.43 22.68 -4.28
N GLY A 102 0.37 22.51 -3.52
CA GLY A 102 -0.49 23.62 -3.10
C GLY A 102 -1.02 24.48 -4.27
N ARG A 103 -0.68 25.78 -4.23
CA ARG A 103 -1.08 26.78 -5.24
C ARG A 103 0.10 27.32 -6.04
N GLU A 104 1.11 26.52 -6.24
CA GLU A 104 2.30 26.91 -7.02
C GLU A 104 1.92 27.41 -8.42
N VAL A 105 2.52 28.52 -8.81
CA VAL A 105 2.35 29.11 -10.13
C VAL A 105 3.70 29.35 -10.76
N PHE A 106 4.00 28.61 -11.81
CA PHE A 106 5.20 28.75 -12.61
C PHE A 106 4.96 29.56 -13.86
N ARG A 107 5.98 30.32 -14.28
CA ARG A 107 6.00 31.07 -15.53
C ARG A 107 7.05 30.46 -16.48
N VAL A 108 6.93 30.79 -17.75
CA VAL A 108 7.92 30.42 -18.75
C VAL A 108 9.27 31.02 -18.35
N ASN A 109 10.34 30.22 -18.44
CA ASN A 109 11.70 30.46 -18.01
C ASN A 109 11.96 30.39 -16.50
N ASP A 110 10.97 30.05 -15.67
CA ASP A 110 11.23 29.77 -14.26
C ASP A 110 12.04 28.49 -14.12
N ARG A 111 12.93 28.44 -13.13
CA ARG A 111 13.60 27.20 -12.74
C ARG A 111 12.68 26.38 -11.88
N ILE A 112 12.65 25.09 -12.12
CA ILE A 112 11.84 24.15 -11.38
C ILE A 112 12.67 22.91 -11.02
N ARG A 113 12.46 22.40 -9.82
CA ARG A 113 12.95 21.10 -9.34
C ARG A 113 11.76 20.17 -9.19
N ALA A 114 11.91 18.93 -9.60
CA ALA A 114 10.87 17.91 -9.49
C ALA A 114 11.51 16.52 -9.43
N ILE A 115 10.77 15.55 -8.94
CA ILE A 115 11.18 14.14 -9.00
C ILE A 115 10.81 13.57 -10.37
N LEU A 116 11.73 12.85 -10.96
CA LEU A 116 11.46 12.04 -12.14
C LEU A 116 10.71 10.78 -11.70
N GLN A 117 9.38 10.81 -11.84
CA GLN A 117 8.52 9.72 -11.38
C GLN A 117 8.53 8.52 -12.31
N GLY A 118 8.72 8.76 -13.60
CA GLY A 118 8.74 7.69 -14.59
C GLY A 118 9.04 8.16 -15.99
N ILE A 119 9.30 7.18 -16.84
CA ILE A 119 9.63 7.38 -18.26
C ILE A 119 8.62 6.64 -19.12
N ASN A 120 7.97 7.35 -20.05
CA ASN A 120 7.10 6.74 -21.03
C ASN A 120 7.85 6.53 -22.35
N SER A 121 7.94 5.29 -22.77
CA SER A 121 8.55 4.88 -24.04
C SER A 121 7.62 4.99 -25.25
N GLU A 122 6.36 5.43 -25.06
CA GLU A 122 5.39 5.57 -26.15
C GLU A 122 5.82 6.62 -27.17
N ASN A 123 5.49 6.36 -28.44
CA ASN A 123 6.02 7.06 -29.61
C ASN A 123 5.53 8.50 -29.80
N ARG A 124 4.76 9.09 -28.90
CA ARG A 124 4.24 10.47 -29.03
C ARG A 124 4.18 11.20 -27.70
N GLY A 125 4.69 12.42 -27.65
CA GLY A 125 4.62 13.32 -26.50
C GLY A 125 5.92 13.38 -25.66
N PRO A 126 5.88 14.09 -24.52
CA PRO A 126 6.97 14.13 -23.57
C PRO A 126 7.19 12.75 -22.94
N GLN A 127 8.45 12.40 -22.71
CA GLN A 127 8.82 11.06 -22.24
C GLN A 127 8.98 10.99 -20.73
N LEU A 128 9.32 12.10 -20.07
CA LEU A 128 9.68 12.16 -18.68
C LEU A 128 8.53 12.72 -17.86
N PHE A 129 8.02 11.94 -16.91
CA PHE A 129 6.95 12.35 -16.01
C PHE A 129 7.56 12.87 -14.71
N LEU A 130 7.16 14.09 -14.35
CA LEU A 130 7.67 14.78 -13.19
C LEU A 130 6.59 14.92 -12.12
N SER A 131 6.98 14.83 -10.86
CA SER A 131 6.13 15.10 -9.70
C SER A 131 6.86 15.97 -8.68
N ARG A 132 6.10 16.85 -8.02
CA ARG A 132 6.53 17.62 -6.84
C ARG A 132 5.76 17.20 -5.58
N LYS A 133 4.75 16.34 -5.76
CA LYS A 133 3.80 15.94 -4.73
C LYS A 133 4.24 14.71 -3.93
N CYS A 134 5.09 13.89 -4.50
CA CYS A 134 5.58 12.65 -3.89
C CYS A 134 6.46 12.89 -2.65
N ASN A 135 6.57 11.89 -1.78
CA ASN A 135 7.36 11.96 -0.54
C ASN A 135 8.87 12.04 -0.84
N GLU A 136 9.33 11.45 -1.93
CA GLU A 136 10.71 11.46 -2.40
C GLU A 136 11.21 12.90 -2.64
N MET A 137 10.31 13.81 -3.05
CA MET A 137 10.66 15.22 -3.22
C MET A 137 11.20 15.83 -1.93
N LEU A 138 10.57 15.53 -0.79
CA LEU A 138 11.04 16.00 0.51
C LEU A 138 12.39 15.39 0.88
N THR A 139 12.55 14.08 0.68
CA THR A 139 13.77 13.35 0.99
C THR A 139 14.96 13.85 0.17
N GLU A 140 14.79 14.05 -1.13
CA GLU A 140 15.85 14.53 -2.02
C GLU A 140 16.22 16.00 -1.73
N LEU A 141 15.26 16.84 -1.37
CA LEU A 141 15.55 18.20 -0.95
C LEU A 141 16.40 18.22 0.33
N PHE A 142 16.08 17.36 1.33
CA PHE A 142 16.92 17.24 2.52
C PHE A 142 18.31 16.71 2.20
N ARG A 143 18.44 15.78 1.25
CA ARG A 143 19.75 15.27 0.82
C ARG A 143 20.65 16.37 0.23
N ILE A 144 20.04 17.35 -0.45
CA ILE A 144 20.78 18.49 -1.02
C ILE A 144 21.13 19.53 0.05
N GLU A 145 20.20 19.87 0.93
CA GLU A 145 20.34 20.94 1.90
C GLU A 145 21.11 20.54 3.17
N VAL A 146 21.20 19.23 3.45
CA VAL A 146 21.83 18.68 4.66
C VAL A 146 23.01 17.78 4.23
N PRO A 147 24.27 18.29 4.31
CA PRO A 147 25.45 17.51 3.93
C PRO A 147 25.56 16.18 4.68
N GLU A 148 25.19 16.15 5.96
CA GLU A 148 25.23 14.96 6.82
C GLU A 148 24.31 13.84 6.31
N VAL A 149 23.26 14.18 5.56
CA VAL A 149 22.39 13.21 4.87
C VAL A 149 23.06 12.69 3.59
N SER A 150 23.66 13.57 2.79
CA SER A 150 24.39 13.15 1.59
C SER A 150 25.64 12.32 1.89
N GLU A 151 26.28 12.54 3.02
CA GLU A 151 27.41 11.76 3.54
C GLU A 151 27.00 10.46 4.24
N GLN A 152 25.69 10.16 4.31
CA GLN A 152 25.10 8.98 4.96
C GLN A 152 25.40 8.87 6.48
N VAL A 153 25.73 9.97 7.12
CA VAL A 153 25.86 10.05 8.58
C VAL A 153 24.48 10.11 9.24
N ILE A 154 23.54 10.78 8.57
CA ILE A 154 22.12 10.82 8.91
C ILE A 154 21.35 10.10 7.81
N GLU A 155 20.51 9.14 8.22
CA GLU A 155 19.62 8.42 7.33
C GLU A 155 18.20 8.95 7.46
N ILE A 156 17.54 9.17 6.34
CA ILE A 156 16.09 9.42 6.28
C ILE A 156 15.39 8.07 6.17
N ARG A 157 14.61 7.73 7.18
CA ARG A 157 13.91 6.44 7.28
C ARG A 157 12.50 6.47 6.73
N GLY A 158 11.88 7.64 6.69
CA GLY A 158 10.53 7.81 6.17
C GLY A 158 10.16 9.27 6.03
N ALA A 159 9.14 9.51 5.22
CA ALA A 159 8.53 10.82 5.03
C ALA A 159 7.03 10.66 4.79
N ALA A 160 6.24 11.54 5.38
CA ALA A 160 4.81 11.65 5.16
C ALA A 160 4.45 13.10 4.86
N ARG A 161 3.60 13.35 3.85
CA ARG A 161 3.31 14.71 3.39
C ARG A 161 1.81 14.96 3.19
N ASP A 162 1.36 16.09 3.73
CA ASP A 162 0.12 16.76 3.33
C ASP A 162 0.52 17.98 2.49
N GLN A 163 0.59 17.78 1.19
CA GLN A 163 1.26 18.64 0.22
C GLN A 163 0.79 20.11 0.32
N GLY A 164 1.75 21.02 0.44
CA GLY A 164 1.51 22.45 0.59
C GLY A 164 0.99 22.88 1.96
N SER A 165 0.93 21.96 2.93
CA SER A 165 0.46 22.26 4.29
C SER A 165 1.49 21.85 5.35
N ARG A 166 1.71 20.55 5.53
CA ARG A 166 2.62 20.03 6.55
C ARG A 166 3.23 18.69 6.12
N ALA A 167 4.46 18.45 6.55
CA ALA A 167 5.15 17.17 6.36
C ALA A 167 5.83 16.71 7.64
N LYS A 168 6.06 15.41 7.73
CA LYS A 168 6.91 14.80 8.75
C LYS A 168 8.00 13.99 8.07
N ILE A 169 9.22 14.09 8.59
CA ILE A 169 10.37 13.34 8.11
C ILE A 169 11.05 12.66 9.28
N ALA A 170 11.26 11.35 9.18
CA ALA A 170 11.91 10.56 10.22
C ALA A 170 13.39 10.38 9.89
N VAL A 171 14.25 10.75 10.83
CA VAL A 171 15.70 10.75 10.67
C VAL A 171 16.37 9.91 11.75
N LYS A 172 17.39 9.16 11.37
CA LYS A 172 18.22 8.36 12.27
C LYS A 172 19.69 8.70 12.05
N THR A 173 20.48 8.77 13.13
CA THR A 173 21.93 8.89 12.99
C THR A 173 22.61 7.59 13.38
N ASN A 174 23.69 7.28 12.69
CA ASN A 174 24.59 6.15 13.02
C ASN A 174 25.75 6.60 13.91
N ASP A 175 25.95 7.91 14.11
CA ASP A 175 26.94 8.47 15.01
C ASP A 175 26.27 9.18 16.20
N GLY A 176 26.35 8.59 17.37
CA GLY A 176 25.76 9.12 18.61
C GLY A 176 26.30 10.50 19.08
N ARG A 177 27.26 11.08 18.36
CA ARG A 177 27.79 12.42 18.64
C ARG A 177 27.03 13.50 17.88
N ILE A 178 26.22 13.14 16.90
CA ILE A 178 25.49 14.07 16.03
C ILE A 178 24.03 14.06 16.41
N ASP A 179 23.49 15.21 16.68
CA ASP A 179 22.05 15.41 16.80
C ASP A 179 21.41 15.48 15.40
N PRO A 180 20.67 14.43 14.97
CA PRO A 180 20.10 14.41 13.63
C PRO A 180 19.02 15.47 13.43
N ILE A 181 18.27 15.83 14.47
CA ILE A 181 17.25 16.87 14.41
C ILE A 181 17.91 18.23 14.22
N GLY A 182 18.89 18.53 15.06
CA GLY A 182 19.62 19.80 14.99
C GLY A 182 20.34 20.01 13.67
N ALA A 183 20.94 18.95 13.11
CA ALA A 183 21.62 18.99 11.81
C ALA A 183 20.65 19.27 10.66
N CYS A 184 19.46 18.63 10.65
CA CYS A 184 18.42 18.85 9.64
C CYS A 184 17.75 20.23 9.77
N VAL A 185 17.55 20.73 11.00
CA VAL A 185 17.01 22.07 11.24
C VAL A 185 18.01 23.13 10.77
N GLY A 186 19.30 22.92 11.07
CA GLY A 186 20.36 23.86 10.79
C GLY A 186 20.35 25.11 11.68
N MET A 187 21.36 25.96 11.52
CA MET A 187 21.47 27.17 12.34
C MET A 187 20.24 28.08 12.17
N ARG A 188 19.52 28.34 13.26
CA ARG A 188 18.29 29.16 13.29
C ARG A 188 17.21 28.68 12.31
N GLY A 189 17.20 27.39 11.99
CA GLY A 189 16.23 26.80 11.08
C GLY A 189 16.49 27.05 9.59
N ALA A 190 17.69 27.48 9.22
CA ALA A 190 18.00 27.90 7.84
C ALA A 190 17.80 26.76 6.83
N ARG A 191 18.21 25.51 7.17
CA ARG A 191 18.12 24.36 6.27
C ARG A 191 16.66 23.93 6.08
N VAL A 192 15.92 23.71 7.17
CA VAL A 192 14.51 23.34 7.08
C VAL A 192 13.68 24.43 6.40
N GLN A 193 14.03 25.71 6.61
CA GLN A 193 13.34 26.82 5.93
C GLN A 193 13.64 26.84 4.42
N ALA A 194 14.84 26.48 3.99
CA ALA A 194 15.18 26.38 2.57
C ALA A 194 14.33 25.30 1.88
N VAL A 195 14.21 24.12 2.51
CA VAL A 195 13.32 23.05 2.02
C VAL A 195 11.84 23.47 2.03
N SER A 196 11.38 24.08 3.12
CA SER A 196 10.01 24.59 3.23
C SER A 196 9.68 25.60 2.13
N ASN A 197 10.59 26.53 1.83
CA ASN A 197 10.40 27.52 0.78
C ASN A 197 10.32 26.90 -0.62
N GLU A 198 11.08 25.84 -0.88
CA GLU A 198 10.97 25.09 -2.15
C GLU A 198 9.62 24.38 -2.28
N LEU A 199 8.96 24.04 -1.17
CA LEU A 199 7.67 23.34 -1.12
C LEU A 199 6.47 24.26 -0.83
N ASP A 200 6.48 25.49 -1.35
CA ASP A 200 5.39 26.46 -1.21
C ASP A 200 5.05 26.82 0.26
N GLY A 201 6.05 26.75 1.15
CA GLY A 201 5.89 27.06 2.58
C GLY A 201 5.34 25.92 3.43
N GLU A 202 5.43 24.67 2.96
CA GLU A 202 5.06 23.46 3.71
C GLU A 202 5.83 23.39 5.03
N ARG A 203 5.12 23.20 6.13
CA ARG A 203 5.73 23.10 7.47
C ARG A 203 6.29 21.71 7.66
N ILE A 204 7.56 21.62 8.04
CA ILE A 204 8.26 20.35 8.14
C ILE A 204 8.58 20.06 9.59
N ASP A 205 8.07 18.94 10.10
CA ASP A 205 8.40 18.39 11.41
C ASP A 205 9.46 17.31 11.24
N ILE A 206 10.56 17.45 11.96
CA ILE A 206 11.65 16.45 11.94
C ILE A 206 11.48 15.56 13.15
N VAL A 207 11.34 14.27 12.92
CA VAL A 207 11.06 13.21 13.91
C VAL A 207 12.30 12.34 14.07
N LEU A 208 12.66 12.06 15.32
CA LEU A 208 13.71 11.08 15.59
C LEU A 208 13.15 9.67 15.35
N TRP A 209 13.80 8.94 14.46
CA TRP A 209 13.47 7.53 14.23
C TRP A 209 13.88 6.68 15.44
N ASP A 210 13.03 5.75 15.80
CA ASP A 210 13.32 4.70 16.77
C ASP A 210 12.93 3.35 16.20
N ASP A 211 13.69 2.31 16.52
CA ASP A 211 13.39 0.95 16.06
C ASP A 211 12.23 0.34 16.88
N ASN A 212 11.94 0.89 18.06
CA ASN A 212 10.73 0.58 18.81
C ASN A 212 9.54 1.34 18.22
N PRO A 213 8.52 0.64 17.66
CA PRO A 213 7.39 1.28 17.04
C PRO A 213 6.62 2.24 17.97
N ALA A 214 6.44 1.88 19.23
CA ALA A 214 5.77 2.71 20.20
C ALA A 214 6.51 4.04 20.43
N GLN A 215 7.84 3.97 20.56
CA GLN A 215 8.67 5.17 20.72
C GLN A 215 8.64 6.04 19.46
N LEU A 216 8.66 5.42 18.28
CA LEU A 216 8.54 6.13 17.00
C LEU A 216 7.19 6.87 16.90
N VAL A 217 6.09 6.22 17.31
CA VAL A 217 4.76 6.88 17.36
C VAL A 217 4.78 8.05 18.33
N ILE A 218 5.33 7.88 19.55
CA ILE A 218 5.47 8.98 20.53
C ILE A 218 6.23 10.15 19.92
N ASN A 219 7.40 9.90 19.31
CA ASN A 219 8.21 10.92 18.67
C ASN A 219 7.46 11.62 17.52
N SER A 220 6.66 10.86 16.77
CA SER A 220 5.91 11.35 15.61
C SER A 220 4.70 12.21 16.01
N MET A 221 4.19 12.07 17.25
CA MET A 221 3.06 12.87 17.75
C MET A 221 3.44 14.28 18.13
N ALA A 222 4.75 14.61 18.20
CA ALA A 222 5.18 15.96 18.50
C ALA A 222 4.43 17.02 17.63
N PRO A 223 4.04 18.19 18.19
CA PRO A 223 4.42 18.73 19.51
C PRO A 223 3.52 18.30 20.70
N ALA A 224 2.59 17.36 20.52
CA ALA A 224 1.76 16.88 21.61
C ALA A 224 2.57 15.92 22.51
N GLU A 225 2.35 16.03 23.81
CA GLU A 225 2.93 15.13 24.80
C GLU A 225 2.03 13.91 24.96
N VAL A 226 2.62 12.73 24.82
CA VAL A 226 1.96 11.43 24.98
C VAL A 226 2.19 10.96 26.40
N GLU A 227 1.13 10.59 27.12
CA GLU A 227 1.18 10.12 28.49
C GLU A 227 1.30 8.58 28.55
N SER A 228 0.50 7.89 27.75
CA SER A 228 0.54 6.44 27.63
C SER A 228 0.21 5.97 26.21
N ILE A 229 0.66 4.76 25.89
CA ILE A 229 0.40 4.14 24.60
C ILE A 229 0.09 2.65 24.83
N VAL A 230 -0.95 2.18 24.17
CA VAL A 230 -1.30 0.77 24.13
C VAL A 230 -1.10 0.28 22.71
N VAL A 231 -0.34 -0.80 22.56
CA VAL A 231 0.01 -1.38 21.25
C VAL A 231 -0.81 -2.64 21.04
N ASP A 232 -1.50 -2.71 19.94
CA ASP A 232 -2.19 -3.89 19.44
C ASP A 232 -1.50 -4.36 18.15
N GLU A 233 -0.70 -5.41 18.27
CA GLU A 233 0.08 -5.96 17.16
C GLU A 233 -0.80 -6.73 16.16
N GLU A 234 -1.90 -7.32 16.61
CA GLU A 234 -2.79 -8.10 15.73
C GLU A 234 -3.52 -7.20 14.73
N SER A 235 -4.05 -6.07 15.19
CA SER A 235 -4.75 -5.11 14.33
C SER A 235 -3.82 -4.06 13.72
N ASN A 236 -2.51 -4.09 14.01
CA ASN A 236 -1.52 -3.10 13.65
C ASN A 236 -1.97 -1.68 14.03
N SER A 237 -2.49 -1.54 15.25
CA SER A 237 -3.02 -0.29 15.77
C SER A 237 -2.40 0.11 17.12
N MET A 238 -2.39 1.41 17.38
CA MET A 238 -1.90 1.98 18.63
C MET A 238 -2.90 2.99 19.16
N ASP A 239 -3.29 2.82 20.42
CA ASP A 239 -4.09 3.79 21.15
C ASP A 239 -3.17 4.71 21.95
N VAL A 240 -3.22 5.98 21.66
CA VAL A 240 -2.35 7.02 22.23
C VAL A 240 -3.18 7.89 23.17
N ALA A 241 -2.90 7.83 24.47
CA ALA A 241 -3.54 8.66 25.47
C ALA A 241 -2.73 9.93 25.69
N VAL A 242 -3.41 11.05 25.65
CA VAL A 242 -2.86 12.38 25.86
C VAL A 242 -3.67 13.15 26.90
N SER A 243 -3.07 14.18 27.51
CA SER A 243 -3.83 15.09 28.35
C SER A 243 -4.91 15.82 27.55
N GLU A 244 -6.03 16.19 28.19
CA GLU A 244 -7.13 16.94 27.56
C GLU A 244 -6.64 18.21 26.87
N SER A 245 -5.65 18.90 27.46
CA SER A 245 -5.03 20.10 26.89
C SER A 245 -4.23 19.83 25.61
N SER A 246 -3.66 18.64 25.47
CA SER A 246 -2.83 18.21 24.33
C SER A 246 -3.63 17.53 23.22
N LEU A 247 -4.88 17.13 23.48
CA LEU A 247 -5.72 16.38 22.52
C LEU A 247 -5.87 17.11 21.18
N ALA A 248 -6.16 18.39 21.21
CA ALA A 248 -6.33 19.19 20.00
C ALA A 248 -5.04 19.32 19.19
N MET A 249 -3.86 19.36 19.86
CA MET A 249 -2.56 19.36 19.21
C MET A 249 -2.19 17.99 18.66
N ALA A 250 -2.50 16.93 19.40
CA ALA A 250 -2.25 15.55 18.99
C ALA A 250 -3.04 15.21 17.72
N ILE A 251 -4.30 15.52 17.68
CA ILE A 251 -5.15 15.32 16.49
C ILE A 251 -4.70 16.26 15.35
N GLY A 252 -4.44 17.52 15.68
CA GLY A 252 -4.14 18.55 14.69
C GLY A 252 -5.36 19.01 13.90
N ARG A 253 -5.17 20.00 13.02
CA ARG A 253 -6.25 20.53 12.19
C ARG A 253 -6.78 19.44 11.24
N SER A 254 -8.07 19.12 11.35
CA SER A 254 -8.72 18.06 10.54
C SER A 254 -8.01 16.70 10.60
N GLY A 255 -7.42 16.34 11.75
CA GLY A 255 -6.71 15.07 11.91
C GLY A 255 -5.34 15.01 11.24
N GLN A 256 -4.79 16.12 10.78
CA GLN A 256 -3.55 16.18 10.00
C GLN A 256 -2.37 15.59 10.75
N ASN A 257 -2.20 15.89 12.06
CA ASN A 257 -1.04 15.41 12.81
C ASN A 257 -1.07 13.89 13.00
N VAL A 258 -2.23 13.33 13.37
CA VAL A 258 -2.42 11.87 13.52
C VAL A 258 -2.25 11.15 12.18
N ARG A 259 -2.85 11.69 11.10
CA ARG A 259 -2.74 11.09 9.77
C ARG A 259 -1.30 11.03 9.29
N LEU A 260 -0.54 12.12 9.44
CA LEU A 260 0.88 12.15 9.08
C LEU A 260 1.73 11.24 9.95
N ALA A 261 1.42 11.13 11.25
CA ALA A 261 2.09 10.20 12.15
C ALA A 261 1.79 8.74 11.75
N SER A 262 0.54 8.43 11.45
CA SER A 262 0.12 7.11 10.98
C SER A 262 0.78 6.72 9.65
N GLU A 263 0.83 7.65 8.69
CA GLU A 263 1.49 7.43 7.39
C GLU A 263 3.01 7.24 7.55
N LEU A 264 3.65 8.02 8.44
CA LEU A 264 5.08 7.94 8.69
C LEU A 264 5.50 6.63 9.36
N THR A 265 4.70 6.16 10.32
CA THR A 265 5.02 4.99 11.15
C THR A 265 4.48 3.69 10.57
N GLY A 266 3.47 3.76 9.69
CA GLY A 266 2.74 2.61 9.16
C GLY A 266 1.73 1.98 10.14
N TRP A 267 1.53 2.59 11.33
CA TRP A 267 0.58 2.14 12.34
C TRP A 267 -0.72 2.93 12.29
N LYS A 268 -1.82 2.28 12.54
CA LYS A 268 -3.12 2.93 12.71
C LYS A 268 -3.19 3.56 14.10
N ILE A 269 -3.17 4.87 14.19
CA ILE A 269 -3.10 5.60 15.45
C ILE A 269 -4.48 6.14 15.82
N SER A 270 -4.96 5.78 17.01
CA SER A 270 -6.15 6.36 17.66
C SER A 270 -5.71 7.26 18.81
N VAL A 271 -6.18 8.50 18.83
CA VAL A 271 -5.84 9.45 19.90
C VAL A 271 -7.05 9.68 20.77
N MET A 272 -6.86 9.58 22.08
CA MET A 272 -7.91 9.75 23.09
C MET A 272 -7.37 10.44 24.33
N THR A 273 -8.27 10.87 25.20
CA THR A 273 -7.88 11.38 26.52
C THR A 273 -7.51 10.24 27.47
N ILE A 274 -6.79 10.57 28.56
CA ILE A 274 -6.46 9.59 29.59
C ILE A 274 -7.72 8.97 30.19
N ASP A 275 -8.76 9.79 30.42
CA ASP A 275 -10.05 9.32 30.98
C ASP A 275 -10.77 8.38 30.00
N GLU A 276 -10.72 8.67 28.70
CA GLU A 276 -11.29 7.81 27.66
C GLU A 276 -10.51 6.49 27.53
N ALA A 277 -9.16 6.55 27.63
CA ALA A 277 -8.33 5.36 27.61
C ALA A 277 -8.60 4.45 28.80
N GLN A 278 -8.69 5.01 30.01
CA GLN A 278 -9.09 4.27 31.20
C GLN A 278 -10.49 3.67 31.07
N GLY A 279 -11.46 4.49 30.61
CA GLY A 279 -12.81 3.98 30.39
C GLY A 279 -12.94 2.92 29.30
N LYS A 280 -12.02 2.91 28.30
CA LYS A 280 -11.93 1.83 27.29
C LYS A 280 -11.35 0.57 27.93
N GLN A 281 -10.26 0.69 28.68
CA GLN A 281 -9.63 -0.40 29.42
C GLN A 281 -10.61 -1.03 30.43
N ASP A 282 -11.33 -0.20 31.20
CA ASP A 282 -12.33 -0.68 32.14
C ASP A 282 -13.45 -1.47 31.43
N LYS A 283 -13.87 -1.03 30.24
CA LYS A 283 -14.88 -1.75 29.44
C LYS A 283 -14.34 -3.08 28.91
N GLU A 284 -13.11 -3.11 28.42
CA GLU A 284 -12.44 -4.33 27.94
C GLU A 284 -12.30 -5.34 29.09
N VAL A 285 -11.82 -4.90 30.24
CA VAL A 285 -11.73 -5.73 31.46
C VAL A 285 -13.10 -6.25 31.86
N ASN A 286 -14.14 -5.40 31.92
CA ASN A 286 -15.50 -5.83 32.25
C ASN A 286 -16.05 -6.82 31.22
N THR A 287 -15.76 -6.64 29.94
CA THR A 287 -16.19 -7.58 28.89
C THR A 287 -15.49 -8.95 29.06
N LEU A 288 -14.21 -8.95 29.43
CA LEU A 288 -13.46 -10.17 29.75
C LEU A 288 -14.01 -10.86 31.00
N ILE A 289 -14.31 -10.10 32.04
CA ILE A 289 -14.94 -10.63 33.27
C ILE A 289 -16.27 -11.28 32.93
N ASP A 290 -17.14 -10.63 32.15
CA ASP A 290 -18.41 -11.16 31.73
C ASP A 290 -18.25 -12.42 30.85
N LEU A 291 -17.27 -12.44 29.96
CA LEU A 291 -16.93 -13.61 29.14
C LEU A 291 -16.48 -14.79 30.02
N PHE A 292 -15.57 -14.58 30.97
CA PHE A 292 -15.11 -15.63 31.86
C PHE A 292 -16.25 -16.15 32.74
N LYS A 293 -17.11 -15.27 33.28
CA LYS A 293 -18.29 -15.67 34.07
C LYS A 293 -19.25 -16.53 33.24
N GLU A 294 -19.54 -16.12 32.01
CA GLU A 294 -20.49 -16.82 31.14
C GLU A 294 -19.95 -18.18 30.66
N LYS A 295 -18.68 -18.19 30.23
CA LYS A 295 -18.09 -19.37 29.56
C LYS A 295 -17.46 -20.37 30.53
N LEU A 296 -16.93 -19.89 31.66
CA LEU A 296 -16.28 -20.76 32.66
C LEU A 296 -17.24 -21.10 33.84
N ASP A 297 -18.42 -20.46 33.91
CA ASP A 297 -19.38 -20.60 35.00
C ASP A 297 -18.71 -20.37 36.39
N ILE A 298 -18.04 -19.22 36.54
CA ILE A 298 -17.30 -18.81 37.73
C ILE A 298 -17.87 -17.54 38.35
N ASP A 299 -17.57 -17.35 39.64
CA ASP A 299 -17.92 -16.14 40.36
C ASP A 299 -17.18 -14.92 39.86
N GLN A 300 -17.75 -13.72 40.07
CA GLN A 300 -17.16 -12.45 39.63
C GLN A 300 -15.76 -12.20 40.21
N ASP A 301 -15.54 -12.62 41.46
CA ASP A 301 -14.23 -12.40 42.12
C ASP A 301 -13.12 -13.17 41.43
N ILE A 302 -13.35 -14.42 41.04
CA ILE A 302 -12.38 -15.25 40.31
C ILE A 302 -12.15 -14.69 38.88
N ALA A 303 -13.24 -14.29 38.20
CA ALA A 303 -13.15 -13.70 36.87
C ALA A 303 -12.38 -12.36 36.89
N THR A 304 -12.52 -11.56 37.94
CA THR A 304 -11.78 -10.31 38.13
C THR A 304 -10.29 -10.59 38.33
N VAL A 305 -9.94 -11.55 39.19
CA VAL A 305 -8.54 -11.94 39.41
C VAL A 305 -7.89 -12.43 38.12
N LEU A 306 -8.57 -13.27 37.33
CA LEU A 306 -8.05 -13.70 36.02
C LEU A 306 -7.77 -12.52 35.08
N ALA A 307 -8.69 -11.55 35.00
CA ALA A 307 -8.52 -10.38 34.16
C ALA A 307 -7.42 -9.43 34.67
N GLU A 308 -7.26 -9.27 35.99
CA GLU A 308 -6.21 -8.44 36.63
C GLU A 308 -4.82 -9.07 36.48
N GLU A 309 -4.69 -10.40 36.48
CA GLU A 309 -3.45 -11.15 36.24
C GLU A 309 -3.07 -11.21 34.75
N GLY A 310 -3.89 -10.62 33.87
CA GLY A 310 -3.56 -10.42 32.47
C GLY A 310 -4.03 -11.50 31.52
N PHE A 311 -4.93 -12.40 31.93
CA PHE A 311 -5.56 -13.34 31.01
C PHE A 311 -6.54 -12.61 30.10
N VAL A 312 -6.32 -12.66 28.77
CA VAL A 312 -7.15 -11.97 27.78
C VAL A 312 -8.04 -12.92 26.97
N SER A 313 -7.86 -14.22 27.10
CA SER A 313 -8.61 -15.21 26.33
C SER A 313 -8.87 -16.51 27.07
N LEU A 314 -9.87 -17.28 26.62
CA LEU A 314 -10.15 -18.63 27.11
C LEU A 314 -9.02 -19.61 26.75
N ASP A 315 -8.32 -19.37 25.65
CA ASP A 315 -7.19 -20.18 25.20
C ASP A 315 -6.04 -20.08 26.21
N GLU A 316 -5.72 -18.88 26.70
CA GLU A 316 -4.71 -18.68 27.73
C GLU A 316 -5.07 -19.44 29.00
N VAL A 317 -6.29 -19.32 29.49
CA VAL A 317 -6.74 -20.06 30.67
C VAL A 317 -6.65 -21.58 30.47
N ALA A 318 -6.94 -22.07 29.25
CA ALA A 318 -6.92 -23.50 28.91
C ALA A 318 -5.51 -24.09 28.84
N TYR A 319 -4.51 -23.30 28.37
CA TYR A 319 -3.21 -23.82 27.96
C TYR A 319 -2.00 -23.26 28.72
N VAL A 320 -2.17 -22.21 29.54
CA VAL A 320 -1.09 -21.70 30.43
C VAL A 320 -0.58 -22.80 31.35
N PRO A 321 0.73 -22.86 31.68
CA PRO A 321 1.30 -23.81 32.65
C PRO A 321 0.59 -23.75 34.00
N LEU A 322 0.38 -24.94 34.62
CA LEU A 322 -0.29 -25.03 35.93
C LEU A 322 0.44 -24.23 37.01
N GLU A 323 1.77 -24.21 36.96
CA GLU A 323 2.62 -23.51 37.91
C GLU A 323 2.37 -21.99 37.90
N GLU A 324 2.16 -21.40 36.75
CA GLU A 324 1.88 -19.95 36.60
C GLU A 324 0.51 -19.56 37.14
N MET A 325 -0.52 -20.41 36.93
CA MET A 325 -1.85 -20.15 37.50
C MET A 325 -1.91 -20.44 39.02
N ALA A 326 -1.10 -21.38 39.51
CA ALA A 326 -1.05 -21.70 40.94
C ALA A 326 -0.30 -20.64 41.75
N ASP A 327 0.54 -19.82 41.13
CA ASP A 327 1.23 -18.69 41.75
C ASP A 327 0.31 -17.50 42.02
N ILE A 328 -0.92 -17.51 41.48
CA ILE A 328 -1.92 -16.45 41.68
C ILE A 328 -2.51 -16.54 43.09
N ASP A 329 -2.54 -15.42 43.79
CA ASP A 329 -3.10 -15.33 45.11
C ASP A 329 -4.57 -15.79 45.15
N GLY A 330 -4.85 -16.85 45.88
CA GLY A 330 -6.23 -17.40 46.06
C GLY A 330 -6.57 -18.58 45.14
N PHE A 331 -5.63 -19.01 44.28
CA PHE A 331 -5.85 -20.16 43.40
C PHE A 331 -5.12 -21.38 44.00
N ASP A 332 -5.85 -22.47 44.19
CA ASP A 332 -5.27 -23.76 44.56
C ASP A 332 -5.21 -24.70 43.33
N GLU A 333 -4.43 -25.77 43.42
CA GLU A 333 -4.22 -26.70 42.30
C GLU A 333 -5.54 -27.29 41.80
N ASP A 334 -6.50 -27.58 42.70
CA ASP A 334 -7.79 -28.16 42.35
C ASP A 334 -8.63 -27.15 41.55
N LEU A 335 -8.67 -25.86 41.93
CA LEU A 335 -9.36 -24.79 41.23
C LEU A 335 -8.74 -24.54 39.85
N VAL A 336 -7.40 -24.54 39.77
CA VAL A 336 -6.69 -24.35 38.49
C VAL A 336 -7.00 -25.46 37.50
N GLU A 337 -7.02 -26.74 37.95
CA GLU A 337 -7.40 -27.86 37.07
C GLU A 337 -8.84 -27.77 36.60
N GLU A 338 -9.77 -27.34 37.49
CA GLU A 338 -11.15 -27.15 37.16
C GLU A 338 -11.34 -26.01 36.12
N LEU A 339 -10.72 -24.86 36.31
CA LEU A 339 -10.75 -23.73 35.39
C LEU A 339 -10.25 -24.11 34.00
N ARG A 340 -9.11 -24.81 33.91
CA ARG A 340 -8.55 -25.30 32.65
C ARG A 340 -9.47 -26.30 31.94
N THR A 341 -10.12 -27.17 32.68
CA THR A 341 -11.07 -28.14 32.13
C THR A 341 -12.29 -27.41 31.55
N ARG A 342 -12.85 -26.47 32.31
CA ARG A 342 -13.99 -25.65 31.86
C ARG A 342 -13.63 -24.79 30.65
N ALA A 343 -12.43 -24.20 30.61
CA ALA A 343 -11.94 -23.43 29.48
C ALA A 343 -11.83 -24.30 28.22
N LYS A 344 -11.28 -25.50 28.30
CA LYS A 344 -11.20 -26.46 27.20
C LYS A 344 -12.59 -26.88 26.68
N ASP A 345 -13.51 -27.15 27.58
CA ASP A 345 -14.87 -27.53 27.22
C ASP A 345 -15.62 -26.36 26.58
N ALA A 346 -15.42 -25.13 27.06
CA ALA A 346 -15.96 -23.91 26.47
C ALA A 346 -15.41 -23.69 25.05
N LEU A 347 -14.09 -23.80 24.84
CA LEU A 347 -13.46 -23.69 23.54
C LEU A 347 -13.98 -24.77 22.55
N LEU A 348 -14.10 -26.01 23.00
CA LEU A 348 -14.67 -27.08 22.19
C LEU A 348 -16.10 -26.79 21.80
N THR A 349 -16.89 -26.27 22.74
CA THR A 349 -18.30 -25.89 22.47
C THR A 349 -18.38 -24.73 21.49
N MET A 350 -17.51 -23.73 21.61
CA MET A 350 -17.42 -22.61 20.68
C MET A 350 -17.01 -23.07 19.27
N ALA A 351 -16.03 -23.98 19.16
CA ALA A 351 -15.61 -24.55 17.88
C ALA A 351 -16.75 -25.33 17.20
N LEU A 352 -17.49 -26.12 17.97
CA LEU A 352 -18.64 -26.88 17.46
C LEU A 352 -19.83 -25.99 17.05
N THR A 353 -20.06 -24.89 17.80
CA THR A 353 -21.11 -23.91 17.43
C THR A 353 -20.70 -23.06 16.23
N SER A 354 -19.44 -22.66 16.09
CA SER A 354 -18.95 -21.95 14.91
C SER A 354 -19.05 -22.81 13.65
N ASP A 355 -18.76 -24.11 13.74
CA ASP A 355 -18.98 -25.06 12.64
C ASP A 355 -20.46 -25.23 12.26
N GLN A 356 -21.39 -25.09 13.25
CA GLN A 356 -22.82 -25.12 12.98
C GLN A 356 -23.34 -23.78 12.41
N ASP A 357 -22.76 -22.66 12.81
CA ASP A 357 -23.09 -21.34 12.27
C ASP A 357 -22.54 -21.14 10.86
N LEU A 358 -21.37 -21.73 10.53
CA LEU A 358 -20.83 -21.81 9.17
C LEU A 358 -21.71 -22.65 8.21
N LYS A 359 -22.57 -23.52 8.74
CA LYS A 359 -23.53 -24.33 7.96
C LYS A 359 -24.94 -23.72 7.91
N LYS A 360 -25.14 -22.50 8.39
CA LYS A 360 -26.43 -21.80 8.22
C LYS A 360 -26.46 -21.11 6.85
N PRO A 361 -27.57 -21.31 6.10
CA PRO A 361 -27.71 -20.61 4.83
C PRO A 361 -27.80 -19.08 5.07
N ALA A 362 -27.11 -18.31 4.23
CA ALA A 362 -27.15 -16.85 4.27
C ALA A 362 -28.55 -16.31 3.88
N GLU A 363 -28.87 -15.09 4.28
CA GLU A 363 -30.18 -14.48 4.01
C GLU A 363 -30.47 -14.33 2.51
N ASP A 364 -29.45 -14.05 1.69
CA ASP A 364 -29.55 -13.95 0.25
C ASP A 364 -29.97 -15.26 -0.43
N LEU A 365 -29.47 -16.40 0.10
CA LEU A 365 -29.85 -17.75 -0.37
C LEU A 365 -31.29 -18.08 0.04
N LEU A 366 -31.72 -17.68 1.27
CA LEU A 366 -33.06 -17.91 1.78
C LEU A 366 -34.13 -17.08 1.06
N GLU A 367 -33.83 -15.86 0.66
CA GLU A 367 -34.76 -14.95 -0.02
C GLU A 367 -34.84 -15.21 -1.56
N MET A 368 -34.05 -16.11 -2.10
CA MET A 368 -33.99 -16.41 -3.51
C MET A 368 -35.28 -17.07 -4.03
N GLU A 369 -35.75 -16.63 -5.19
CA GLU A 369 -36.98 -17.16 -5.81
C GLU A 369 -36.85 -18.66 -6.14
N GLY A 370 -37.68 -19.48 -5.50
CA GLY A 370 -37.71 -20.92 -5.67
C GLY A 370 -36.94 -21.71 -4.61
N MET A 371 -36.30 -21.02 -3.66
CA MET A 371 -35.64 -21.61 -2.50
C MET A 371 -36.69 -21.88 -1.38
N ASP A 372 -36.54 -22.99 -0.70
CA ASP A 372 -37.24 -23.26 0.54
C ASP A 372 -36.25 -23.48 1.69
N GLN A 373 -36.68 -23.27 2.92
CA GLN A 373 -35.80 -23.29 4.09
C GLN A 373 -35.11 -24.65 4.29
N GLN A 374 -35.78 -25.74 3.91
CA GLN A 374 -35.23 -27.08 4.06
C GLN A 374 -34.15 -27.37 2.99
N LEU A 375 -34.38 -26.91 1.76
CA LEU A 375 -33.42 -27.02 0.68
C LEU A 375 -32.20 -26.13 0.92
N ALA A 376 -32.39 -24.90 1.39
CA ALA A 376 -31.31 -24.01 1.77
C ALA A 376 -30.40 -24.61 2.86
N SER A 377 -31.00 -25.26 3.86
CA SER A 377 -30.29 -26.00 4.91
C SER A 377 -29.51 -27.19 4.35
N ASN A 378 -30.06 -27.93 3.38
CA ASN A 378 -29.38 -29.04 2.73
C ASN A 378 -28.21 -28.57 1.88
N LEU A 379 -28.34 -27.44 1.17
CA LEU A 379 -27.29 -26.78 0.43
C LEU A 379 -26.16 -26.32 1.35
N ALA A 380 -26.50 -25.66 2.46
CA ALA A 380 -25.51 -25.19 3.43
C ALA A 380 -24.73 -26.36 4.07
N ASN A 381 -25.39 -27.50 4.36
CA ASN A 381 -24.72 -28.71 4.84
C ASN A 381 -23.74 -29.30 3.81
N SER A 382 -23.98 -29.05 2.52
CA SER A 382 -23.08 -29.45 1.42
C SER A 382 -22.01 -28.41 1.10
N GLY A 383 -21.93 -27.30 1.89
CA GLY A 383 -20.92 -26.25 1.74
C GLY A 383 -21.34 -25.08 0.84
N ILE A 384 -22.60 -25.03 0.39
CA ILE A 384 -23.16 -23.96 -0.45
C ILE A 384 -24.00 -23.05 0.46
N ILE A 385 -23.42 -21.97 0.93
CA ILE A 385 -23.98 -21.14 2.01
C ILE A 385 -24.66 -19.89 1.46
N SER A 386 -24.11 -19.31 0.39
CA SER A 386 -24.57 -18.05 -0.22
C SER A 386 -25.17 -18.25 -1.61
N MET A 387 -25.85 -17.24 -2.12
CA MET A 387 -26.33 -17.20 -3.51
C MET A 387 -25.17 -17.22 -4.51
N GLU A 388 -24.02 -16.63 -4.16
CA GLU A 388 -22.80 -16.62 -4.97
C GLU A 388 -22.19 -18.02 -5.07
N ASP A 389 -22.07 -18.74 -3.94
CA ASP A 389 -21.61 -20.14 -3.94
C ASP A 389 -22.48 -21.02 -4.84
N LEU A 390 -23.82 -20.81 -4.82
CA LEU A 390 -24.74 -21.54 -5.68
C LEU A 390 -24.59 -21.16 -7.17
N ALA A 391 -24.28 -19.89 -7.45
CA ALA A 391 -24.05 -19.43 -8.81
C ALA A 391 -22.79 -20.05 -9.47
N GLU A 392 -21.80 -20.40 -8.65
CA GLU A 392 -20.55 -21.03 -9.12
C GLU A 392 -20.70 -22.54 -9.42
N GLN A 393 -21.73 -23.21 -8.86
CA GLN A 393 -21.92 -24.65 -9.03
C GLN A 393 -22.36 -25.05 -10.43
N ALA A 394 -22.10 -26.31 -10.78
CA ALA A 394 -22.69 -26.95 -11.94
C ALA A 394 -23.96 -27.74 -11.55
N VAL A 395 -24.82 -28.01 -12.53
CA VAL A 395 -26.09 -28.74 -12.27
C VAL A 395 -25.83 -30.13 -11.70
N ASP A 396 -24.80 -30.80 -12.19
CA ASP A 396 -24.42 -32.15 -11.78
C ASP A 396 -23.99 -32.22 -10.31
N ASP A 397 -23.37 -31.16 -9.79
CA ASP A 397 -22.89 -31.04 -8.39
C ASP A 397 -24.04 -30.94 -7.38
N LEU A 398 -25.22 -30.51 -7.83
CA LEU A 398 -26.41 -30.35 -6.99
C LEU A 398 -27.36 -31.55 -6.97
N LEU A 399 -27.16 -32.54 -7.87
CA LEU A 399 -28.06 -33.67 -7.98
C LEU A 399 -28.01 -34.65 -6.79
N ASP A 400 -26.92 -34.64 -6.04
CA ASP A 400 -26.73 -35.47 -4.84
C ASP A 400 -27.43 -34.89 -3.60
N ILE A 401 -28.07 -33.70 -3.71
CA ILE A 401 -28.70 -32.99 -2.59
C ILE A 401 -30.18 -33.39 -2.52
N ASP A 402 -30.61 -33.80 -1.33
CA ASP A 402 -32.01 -34.21 -1.09
C ASP A 402 -33.01 -33.07 -1.43
N GLY A 403 -33.95 -33.36 -2.33
CA GLY A 403 -34.95 -32.41 -2.81
C GLY A 403 -34.55 -31.63 -4.06
N MET A 404 -33.42 -31.98 -4.71
CA MET A 404 -32.93 -31.39 -5.95
C MET A 404 -33.20 -32.31 -7.16
N ASP A 405 -33.67 -31.74 -8.24
CA ASP A 405 -33.74 -32.39 -9.55
C ASP A 405 -33.04 -31.49 -10.59
N GLU A 406 -32.68 -32.09 -11.74
CA GLU A 406 -31.95 -31.39 -12.81
C GLU A 406 -32.60 -30.08 -13.27
N LYS A 407 -33.92 -30.05 -13.33
CA LYS A 407 -34.67 -28.85 -13.73
C LYS A 407 -34.68 -27.76 -12.65
N ARG A 408 -34.78 -28.17 -11.39
CA ARG A 408 -34.76 -27.27 -10.24
C ARG A 408 -33.37 -26.70 -10.03
N ALA A 409 -32.34 -27.54 -10.09
CA ALA A 409 -30.93 -27.12 -10.03
C ALA A 409 -30.59 -26.08 -11.11
N ALA A 410 -30.93 -26.37 -12.36
CA ALA A 410 -30.68 -25.42 -13.45
C ALA A 410 -31.41 -24.08 -13.25
N LYS A 411 -32.68 -24.12 -12.75
CA LYS A 411 -33.43 -22.90 -12.49
C LYS A 411 -32.83 -22.08 -11.36
N LEU A 412 -32.43 -22.72 -10.27
CA LEU A 412 -31.84 -22.05 -9.10
C LEU A 412 -30.47 -21.42 -9.46
N ILE A 413 -29.60 -22.15 -10.17
CA ILE A 413 -28.32 -21.60 -10.64
C ILE A 413 -28.53 -20.41 -11.57
N MET A 414 -29.50 -20.47 -12.49
CA MET A 414 -29.79 -19.34 -13.39
C MET A 414 -30.35 -18.12 -12.61
N THR A 415 -31.15 -18.35 -11.60
CA THR A 415 -31.66 -17.27 -10.72
C THR A 415 -30.50 -16.67 -9.90
N ALA A 416 -29.60 -17.50 -9.37
CA ALA A 416 -28.41 -17.06 -8.65
C ALA A 416 -27.44 -16.24 -9.52
N ARG A 417 -27.30 -16.60 -10.80
CA ARG A 417 -26.48 -15.87 -11.79
C ARG A 417 -27.12 -14.61 -12.33
N ALA A 418 -28.40 -14.36 -12.10
CA ALA A 418 -29.11 -13.20 -12.64
C ALA A 418 -28.43 -11.83 -12.33
N PRO A 419 -27.86 -11.60 -11.14
CA PRO A 419 -27.11 -10.38 -10.85
C PRO A 419 -25.88 -10.18 -11.73
N TRP A 420 -25.18 -11.26 -12.13
CA TRP A 420 -23.98 -11.18 -12.98
C TRP A 420 -24.27 -10.61 -14.39
N PHE A 421 -25.49 -10.77 -14.86
CA PHE A 421 -25.93 -10.27 -16.17
C PHE A 421 -26.70 -8.95 -16.09
N ALA A 422 -26.92 -8.42 -14.89
CA ALA A 422 -27.61 -7.15 -14.70
C ALA A 422 -26.71 -5.91 -14.93
N ASP A 423 -25.40 -6.05 -14.75
CA ASP A 423 -24.40 -5.00 -14.90
C ASP A 423 -23.87 -4.81 -16.34
N GLU A 424 -24.35 -5.58 -17.32
CA GLU A 424 -23.97 -5.46 -18.75
C GLU A 424 -24.95 -4.62 -19.59
N LYS A 425 -25.75 -3.75 -18.98
CA LYS A 425 -26.63 -2.85 -19.74
C LYS A 425 -26.33 -1.38 -19.53
#